data_6b8ca2faffe40ed2c5dfa75435837e2f
#
_entry.id   6b8ca2faffe40ed2c5dfa75435837e2f
#
_cell.length_a   1.000
_cell.length_b   1.000
_cell.length_c   1.000
_cell.angle_alpha   90.00
_cell.angle_beta   90.00
_cell.angle_gamma   90.00
#
_symmetry.space_group_name_H-M   'P 1'
#
loop_
_entity.id
_entity.type
_entity.pdbx_description
1 polymer ?
#
loop_
_entity_poly.entity_id
_entity_poly.type
_entity_poly.pdbx_seq_one_letter_code
_entity_poly.pdbx_strand_id
1 'polypeptide(L)'
;MWAIAAAIFFFQASDFSSVGMKALEEGKYEAAVQAFTKAVEADAKDYFAHFNLAMAYGFLHQDAEGIAEYRKTLAIKPGLYEAELNAGILLMRQKDPAEALPLFQTAAEQKPREFRPRYYLAEAQLQTGAPSKAEENYRLALELDSKSAGAHLGVAHALARQGKLAEAAPHFRQAAELDPNYRDGLLELADLYEKDKQPAEAIAIYREFPENVAAQGRLGELLLETREYAGAVPHLEEAYAKEPNQENRVALAVAYLFDKQLDKALPLLEKAVAAEPSNYDVRMMYARALRDKRQFPPAAAQFSEAARLKPAEAKTWSDLGGVLYMMEDYPQSLAAFDKARALGEDTPGNWFLRAIILDKLHQVKPALEAYQRFLSMSQGKSPDQEFQARQRARILQRELEKR
;
A
#
# COMPACT_ATOMS: atom_id res chain seq x y z
N MET A 1 -68.88 7.49 -28.09
CA MET A 1 -68.22 6.32 -27.51
C MET A 1 -66.72 6.53 -27.22
N TRP A 2 -65.94 7.16 -28.10
CA TRP A 2 -64.51 7.38 -27.85
C TRP A 2 -64.19 8.32 -26.67
N ALA A 3 -64.94 9.37 -26.42
CA ALA A 3 -64.72 10.31 -25.31
C ALA A 3 -65.03 9.71 -23.93
N ILE A 4 -66.00 8.78 -23.85
CA ILE A 4 -66.33 8.11 -22.60
C ILE A 4 -65.30 7.03 -22.23
N ALA A 5 -64.79 6.31 -23.25
CA ALA A 5 -63.71 5.34 -23.03
C ALA A 5 -62.42 6.02 -22.58
N ALA A 6 -62.02 7.16 -23.18
CA ALA A 6 -60.88 7.94 -22.77
C ALA A 6 -61.02 8.49 -21.36
N ALA A 7 -62.22 8.96 -20.92
CA ALA A 7 -62.48 9.45 -19.57
C ALA A 7 -62.39 8.33 -18.52
N ILE A 8 -62.84 7.10 -18.84
CA ILE A 8 -62.74 5.95 -17.94
C ILE A 8 -61.29 5.52 -17.74
N PHE A 9 -60.46 5.53 -18.82
CA PHE A 9 -59.04 5.24 -18.75
C PHE A 9 -58.28 6.26 -17.91
N PHE A 10 -58.57 7.55 -18.06
CA PHE A 10 -57.94 8.61 -17.24
C PHE A 10 -58.34 8.51 -15.76
N PHE A 11 -59.56 8.15 -15.43
CA PHE A 11 -60.02 7.98 -14.07
C PHE A 11 -59.35 6.76 -13.40
N GLN A 12 -59.16 5.67 -14.12
CA GLN A 12 -58.45 4.47 -13.63
C GLN A 12 -56.94 4.71 -13.44
N ALA A 13 -56.28 5.43 -14.32
CA ALA A 13 -54.87 5.77 -14.21
C ALA A 13 -54.59 6.62 -12.94
N SER A 14 -55.42 7.63 -12.66
CA SER A 14 -55.28 8.47 -11.46
C SER A 14 -55.51 7.68 -10.16
N ASP A 15 -56.34 6.65 -10.17
CA ASP A 15 -56.64 5.81 -9.03
C ASP A 15 -55.41 4.90 -8.72
N PHE A 16 -54.79 4.28 -9.73
CA PHE A 16 -53.57 3.47 -9.54
C PHE A 16 -52.38 4.31 -9.10
N SER A 17 -52.21 5.52 -9.64
CA SER A 17 -51.15 6.44 -9.20
C SER A 17 -51.31 6.85 -7.73
N SER A 18 -52.53 7.09 -7.29
CA SER A 18 -52.84 7.39 -5.86
C SER A 18 -52.48 6.21 -4.94
N VAL A 19 -52.85 4.99 -5.34
CA VAL A 19 -52.49 3.77 -4.60
C VAL A 19 -50.97 3.59 -4.55
N GLY A 20 -50.28 3.82 -5.68
CA GLY A 20 -48.84 3.74 -5.77
C GLY A 20 -48.12 4.74 -4.86
N MET A 21 -48.57 5.99 -4.84
CA MET A 21 -48.04 7.03 -3.96
C MET A 21 -48.15 6.64 -2.48
N LYS A 22 -49.34 6.17 -2.06
CA LYS A 22 -49.55 5.70 -0.69
C LYS A 22 -48.63 4.53 -0.34
N ALA A 23 -48.41 3.61 -1.26
CA ALA A 23 -47.48 2.49 -1.08
C ALA A 23 -46.04 2.96 -0.92
N LEU A 24 -45.58 3.98 -1.69
CA LEU A 24 -44.28 4.61 -1.52
C LEU A 24 -44.13 5.27 -0.14
N GLU A 25 -45.11 6.03 0.31
CA GLU A 25 -45.13 6.69 1.62
C GLU A 25 -45.06 5.67 2.77
N GLU A 26 -45.68 4.50 2.59
CA GLU A 26 -45.66 3.40 3.56
C GLU A 26 -44.40 2.52 3.45
N GLY A 27 -43.46 2.80 2.52
CA GLY A 27 -42.27 2.01 2.30
C GLY A 27 -42.52 0.64 1.64
N LYS A 28 -43.71 0.43 1.05
CA LYS A 28 -44.13 -0.81 0.38
C LYS A 28 -43.77 -0.77 -1.09
N TYR A 29 -42.50 -0.84 -1.39
CA TYR A 29 -41.97 -0.54 -2.74
C TYR A 29 -42.45 -1.55 -3.81
N GLU A 30 -42.61 -2.83 -3.49
CA GLU A 30 -43.17 -3.82 -4.43
C GLU A 30 -44.62 -3.53 -4.77
N ALA A 31 -45.41 -3.10 -3.77
CA ALA A 31 -46.82 -2.69 -4.01
C ALA A 31 -46.86 -1.41 -4.84
N ALA A 32 -45.92 -0.48 -4.64
CA ALA A 32 -45.80 0.72 -5.44
C ALA A 32 -45.47 0.38 -6.90
N VAL A 33 -44.55 -0.53 -7.16
CA VAL A 33 -44.24 -1.02 -8.52
C VAL A 33 -45.47 -1.60 -9.18
N GLN A 34 -46.22 -2.47 -8.50
CA GLN A 34 -47.44 -3.06 -9.06
C GLN A 34 -48.53 -2.01 -9.39
N ALA A 35 -48.71 -1.00 -8.54
CA ALA A 35 -49.67 0.04 -8.75
C ALA A 35 -49.29 0.97 -9.91
N PHE A 36 -48.01 1.45 -9.94
CA PHE A 36 -47.54 2.31 -11.00
C PHE A 36 -47.40 1.58 -12.34
N THR A 37 -47.12 0.28 -12.36
CA THR A 37 -47.17 -0.52 -13.59
C THR A 37 -48.56 -0.49 -14.21
N LYS A 38 -49.61 -0.65 -13.42
CA LYS A 38 -51.01 -0.51 -13.90
C LYS A 38 -51.33 0.91 -14.35
N ALA A 39 -50.75 1.93 -13.70
CA ALA A 39 -50.95 3.32 -14.11
C ALA A 39 -50.36 3.60 -15.49
N VAL A 40 -49.10 3.14 -15.76
CA VAL A 40 -48.46 3.30 -17.07
C VAL A 40 -49.09 2.43 -18.15
N GLU A 41 -49.67 1.28 -17.80
CA GLU A 41 -50.48 0.46 -18.73
C GLU A 41 -51.76 1.18 -19.14
N ALA A 42 -52.40 1.92 -18.19
CA ALA A 42 -53.62 2.70 -18.46
C ALA A 42 -53.32 3.98 -19.26
N ASP A 43 -52.20 4.65 -18.98
CA ASP A 43 -51.73 5.81 -19.74
C ASP A 43 -50.18 5.77 -19.91
N ALA A 44 -49.74 5.29 -21.07
CA ALA A 44 -48.32 5.21 -21.41
C ALA A 44 -47.65 6.58 -21.62
N LYS A 45 -48.36 7.69 -21.54
CA LYS A 45 -47.84 9.06 -21.61
C LYS A 45 -47.88 9.78 -20.27
N ASP A 46 -48.25 9.08 -19.18
CA ASP A 46 -48.21 9.63 -17.86
C ASP A 46 -46.75 9.63 -17.32
N TYR A 47 -46.06 10.76 -17.53
CA TYR A 47 -44.68 10.94 -17.08
C TYR A 47 -44.58 10.81 -15.52
N PHE A 48 -45.63 11.16 -14.78
CA PHE A 48 -45.66 11.06 -13.32
C PHE A 48 -45.68 9.61 -12.85
N ALA A 49 -46.48 8.76 -13.51
CA ALA A 49 -46.54 7.33 -13.23
C ALA A 49 -45.17 6.66 -13.54
N HIS A 50 -44.56 6.96 -14.72
CA HIS A 50 -43.23 6.47 -15.09
C HIS A 50 -42.16 6.92 -14.09
N PHE A 51 -42.15 8.19 -13.67
CA PHE A 51 -41.21 8.73 -12.71
C PHE A 51 -41.28 7.98 -11.36
N ASN A 52 -42.50 7.78 -10.82
CA ASN A 52 -42.69 7.12 -9.54
C ASN A 52 -42.42 5.60 -9.63
N LEU A 53 -42.69 4.97 -10.77
CA LEU A 53 -42.32 3.60 -11.05
C LEU A 53 -40.80 3.43 -11.02
N ALA A 54 -40.07 4.35 -11.67
CA ALA A 54 -38.61 4.39 -11.66
C ALA A 54 -38.06 4.55 -10.23
N MET A 55 -38.68 5.43 -9.45
CA MET A 55 -38.31 5.66 -8.05
C MET A 55 -38.52 4.41 -7.21
N ALA A 56 -39.66 3.72 -7.37
CA ALA A 56 -39.96 2.48 -6.67
C ALA A 56 -38.95 1.37 -7.02
N TYR A 57 -38.59 1.22 -8.30
CA TYR A 57 -37.53 0.31 -8.72
C TYR A 57 -36.17 0.67 -8.08
N GLY A 58 -35.85 1.97 -8.00
CA GLY A 58 -34.61 2.44 -7.37
C GLY A 58 -34.52 2.08 -5.89
N PHE A 59 -35.60 2.12 -5.15
CA PHE A 59 -35.69 1.69 -3.73
C PHE A 59 -35.53 0.16 -3.58
N LEU A 60 -35.96 -0.60 -4.57
CA LEU A 60 -35.76 -2.06 -4.62
C LEU A 60 -34.40 -2.49 -5.17
N HIS A 61 -33.49 -1.55 -5.47
CA HIS A 61 -32.23 -1.81 -6.13
C HIS A 61 -32.37 -2.49 -7.52
N GLN A 62 -33.51 -2.32 -8.17
CA GLN A 62 -33.77 -2.73 -9.54
C GLN A 62 -33.40 -1.57 -10.47
N ASP A 63 -32.08 -1.26 -10.51
CA ASP A 63 -31.58 -0.03 -11.13
C ASP A 63 -31.78 0.01 -12.64
N ALA A 64 -31.68 -1.11 -13.33
CA ALA A 64 -31.86 -1.18 -14.77
C ALA A 64 -33.32 -0.82 -15.18
N GLU A 65 -34.28 -1.37 -14.47
CA GLU A 65 -35.70 -1.07 -14.64
C GLU A 65 -35.98 0.39 -14.31
N GLY A 66 -35.43 0.88 -13.19
CA GLY A 66 -35.55 2.28 -12.80
C GLY A 66 -35.01 3.25 -13.86
N ILE A 67 -33.82 2.98 -14.41
CA ILE A 67 -33.23 3.79 -15.47
C ILE A 67 -34.12 3.77 -16.73
N ALA A 68 -34.64 2.62 -17.11
CA ALA A 68 -35.53 2.49 -18.25
C ALA A 68 -36.78 3.37 -18.11
N GLU A 69 -37.38 3.38 -16.90
CA GLU A 69 -38.58 4.19 -16.62
C GLU A 69 -38.23 5.69 -16.52
N TYR A 70 -37.09 6.09 -15.96
CA TYR A 70 -36.64 7.49 -16.00
C TYR A 70 -36.38 7.97 -17.44
N ARG A 71 -35.81 7.13 -18.33
CA ARG A 71 -35.66 7.47 -19.74
C ARG A 71 -37.00 7.71 -20.44
N LYS A 72 -38.04 6.91 -20.11
CA LYS A 72 -39.42 7.15 -20.61
C LYS A 72 -39.98 8.46 -20.06
N THR A 73 -39.78 8.71 -18.76
CA THR A 73 -40.15 9.98 -18.12
C THR A 73 -39.57 11.18 -18.88
N LEU A 74 -38.26 11.14 -19.16
CA LEU A 74 -37.55 12.22 -19.83
C LEU A 74 -37.93 12.32 -21.33
N ALA A 75 -38.30 11.22 -21.98
CA ALA A 75 -38.83 11.23 -23.33
C ALA A 75 -40.19 11.92 -23.43
N ILE A 76 -41.06 11.77 -22.42
CA ILE A 76 -42.36 12.41 -22.35
C ILE A 76 -42.25 13.87 -21.87
N LYS A 77 -41.43 14.11 -20.87
CA LYS A 77 -41.20 15.43 -20.26
C LYS A 77 -39.69 15.72 -20.16
N PRO A 78 -39.09 16.24 -21.25
CA PRO A 78 -37.68 16.63 -21.22
C PRO A 78 -37.40 17.72 -20.18
N GLY A 79 -36.21 17.68 -19.59
CA GLY A 79 -35.76 18.68 -18.61
C GLY A 79 -36.48 18.59 -17.26
N LEU A 80 -36.97 17.42 -16.89
CA LEU A 80 -37.41 17.18 -15.54
C LEU A 80 -36.21 16.90 -14.63
N TYR A 81 -35.80 17.90 -13.89
CA TYR A 81 -34.61 17.90 -13.03
C TYR A 81 -34.49 16.65 -12.13
N GLU A 82 -35.60 16.30 -11.47
CA GLU A 82 -35.63 15.17 -10.53
C GLU A 82 -35.39 13.84 -11.26
N ALA A 83 -35.89 13.69 -12.48
CA ALA A 83 -35.69 12.49 -13.28
C ALA A 83 -34.24 12.37 -13.77
N GLU A 84 -33.65 13.48 -14.23
CA GLU A 84 -32.25 13.54 -14.64
C GLU A 84 -31.32 13.19 -13.48
N LEU A 85 -31.51 13.85 -12.31
CA LEU A 85 -30.72 13.59 -11.11
C LEU A 85 -30.81 12.14 -10.64
N ASN A 86 -32.04 11.61 -10.53
CA ASN A 86 -32.24 10.26 -10.02
C ASN A 86 -31.79 9.18 -11.01
N ALA A 87 -32.00 9.36 -12.32
CA ALA A 87 -31.46 8.47 -13.34
C ALA A 87 -29.93 8.42 -13.30
N GLY A 88 -29.29 9.59 -13.17
CA GLY A 88 -27.83 9.68 -13.00
C GLY A 88 -27.34 8.93 -11.76
N ILE A 89 -28.03 9.03 -10.63
CA ILE A 89 -27.69 8.30 -9.39
C ILE A 89 -27.79 6.77 -9.59
N LEU A 90 -28.84 6.28 -10.28
CA LEU A 90 -28.94 4.85 -10.57
C LEU A 90 -27.82 4.37 -11.51
N LEU A 91 -27.45 5.17 -12.53
CA LEU A 91 -26.32 4.89 -13.41
C LEU A 91 -24.97 4.82 -12.65
N MET A 92 -24.77 5.74 -11.68
CA MET A 92 -23.59 5.69 -10.83
C MET A 92 -23.56 4.40 -10.00
N ARG A 93 -24.69 3.92 -9.49
CA ARG A 93 -24.79 2.64 -8.78
C ARG A 93 -24.47 1.45 -9.69
N GLN A 94 -24.83 1.52 -10.96
CA GLN A 94 -24.46 0.53 -11.99
C GLN A 94 -23.01 0.67 -12.48
N LYS A 95 -22.23 1.61 -11.92
CA LYS A 95 -20.84 1.89 -12.32
C LYS A 95 -20.73 2.40 -13.77
N ASP A 96 -21.72 3.14 -14.23
CA ASP A 96 -21.70 3.82 -15.51
C ASP A 96 -21.70 5.36 -15.35
N PRO A 97 -20.56 5.93 -14.87
CA PRO A 97 -20.45 7.37 -14.68
C PRO A 97 -20.44 8.14 -16.02
N ALA A 98 -20.07 7.48 -17.11
CA ALA A 98 -20.01 8.13 -18.42
C ALA A 98 -21.43 8.47 -18.93
N GLU A 99 -22.38 7.57 -18.74
CA GLU A 99 -23.79 7.80 -19.10
C GLU A 99 -24.51 8.73 -18.09
N ALA A 100 -24.09 8.71 -16.82
CA ALA A 100 -24.62 9.60 -15.78
C ALA A 100 -24.21 11.07 -15.95
N LEU A 101 -23.01 11.32 -16.49
CA LEU A 101 -22.38 12.64 -16.59
C LEU A 101 -23.29 13.69 -17.28
N PRO A 102 -23.83 13.47 -18.48
CA PRO A 102 -24.70 14.46 -19.16
C PRO A 102 -25.98 14.74 -18.37
N LEU A 103 -26.55 13.76 -17.68
CA LEU A 103 -27.73 13.95 -16.85
C LEU A 103 -27.47 14.86 -15.66
N PHE A 104 -26.35 14.64 -14.96
CA PHE A 104 -25.97 15.51 -13.85
C PHE A 104 -25.57 16.90 -14.32
N GLN A 105 -24.97 17.03 -15.51
CA GLN A 105 -24.66 18.34 -16.08
C GLN A 105 -25.94 19.15 -16.33
N THR A 106 -26.95 18.55 -16.98
CA THR A 106 -28.23 19.19 -17.23
C THR A 106 -28.94 19.54 -15.89
N ALA A 107 -28.92 18.63 -14.93
CA ALA A 107 -29.51 18.87 -13.62
C ALA A 107 -28.82 20.03 -12.86
N ALA A 108 -27.49 20.14 -12.95
CA ALA A 108 -26.73 21.22 -12.33
C ALA A 108 -26.94 22.58 -13.00
N GLU A 109 -27.18 22.60 -14.31
CA GLU A 109 -27.53 23.81 -15.07
C GLU A 109 -28.93 24.32 -14.71
N GLN A 110 -29.89 23.40 -14.51
CA GLN A 110 -31.27 23.76 -14.11
C GLN A 110 -31.34 24.23 -12.67
N LYS A 111 -30.55 23.64 -11.78
CA LYS A 111 -30.58 23.91 -10.33
C LYS A 111 -29.19 24.29 -9.82
N PRO A 112 -28.61 25.42 -10.27
CA PRO A 112 -27.22 25.80 -9.97
C PRO A 112 -26.96 26.11 -8.49
N ARG A 113 -28.01 26.36 -7.70
CA ARG A 113 -27.95 26.67 -6.27
C ARG A 113 -28.39 25.47 -5.39
N GLU A 114 -28.45 24.28 -5.94
CA GLU A 114 -28.71 23.07 -5.16
C GLU A 114 -27.43 22.23 -5.05
N PHE A 115 -27.20 21.67 -3.84
CA PHE A 115 -26.01 20.89 -3.51
C PHE A 115 -25.92 19.61 -4.35
N ARG A 116 -27.00 18.80 -4.38
CA ARG A 116 -26.97 17.44 -4.94
C ARG A 116 -26.51 17.38 -6.41
N PRO A 117 -27.02 18.20 -7.34
CA PRO A 117 -26.56 18.15 -8.73
C PRO A 117 -25.08 18.45 -8.87
N ARG A 118 -24.55 19.44 -8.16
CA ARG A 118 -23.13 19.79 -8.18
C ARG A 118 -22.26 18.67 -7.62
N TYR A 119 -22.68 18.08 -6.52
CA TYR A 119 -21.98 16.97 -5.87
C TYR A 119 -21.91 15.74 -6.80
N TYR A 120 -23.04 15.29 -7.34
CA TYR A 120 -23.05 14.11 -8.23
C TYR A 120 -22.40 14.37 -9.59
N LEU A 121 -22.44 15.60 -10.12
CA LEU A 121 -21.68 15.97 -11.30
C LEU A 121 -20.18 15.82 -11.04
N ALA A 122 -19.70 16.33 -9.90
CA ALA A 122 -18.30 16.19 -9.50
C ALA A 122 -17.88 14.73 -9.33
N GLU A 123 -18.74 13.92 -8.71
CA GLU A 123 -18.53 12.48 -8.52
C GLU A 123 -18.35 11.78 -9.88
N ALA A 124 -19.26 12.02 -10.83
CA ALA A 124 -19.18 11.46 -12.18
C ALA A 124 -17.92 11.94 -12.94
N GLN A 125 -17.56 13.23 -12.80
CA GLN A 125 -16.35 13.79 -13.41
C GLN A 125 -15.08 13.15 -12.83
N LEU A 126 -15.04 12.91 -11.53
CA LEU A 126 -13.90 12.27 -10.89
C LEU A 126 -13.72 10.83 -11.38
N GLN A 127 -14.83 10.07 -11.49
CA GLN A 127 -14.80 8.69 -11.96
C GLN A 127 -14.51 8.58 -13.46
N THR A 128 -14.88 9.58 -14.26
CA THR A 128 -14.55 9.64 -15.71
C THR A 128 -13.18 10.24 -16.01
N GLY A 129 -12.34 10.52 -14.98
CA GLY A 129 -10.96 10.97 -15.17
C GLY A 129 -10.82 12.46 -15.46
N ALA A 130 -11.74 13.28 -14.98
CA ALA A 130 -11.70 14.73 -15.10
C ALA A 130 -11.52 15.43 -13.72
N PRO A 131 -10.39 15.20 -12.99
CA PRO A 131 -10.25 15.61 -11.60
C PRO A 131 -10.31 17.13 -11.41
N SER A 132 -9.81 17.95 -12.35
CA SER A 132 -9.87 19.40 -12.23
C SER A 132 -11.31 19.94 -12.29
N LYS A 133 -12.17 19.35 -13.16
CA LYS A 133 -13.58 19.71 -13.21
C LYS A 133 -14.34 19.22 -11.98
N ALA A 134 -13.98 18.01 -11.49
CA ALA A 134 -14.54 17.49 -10.26
C ALA A 134 -14.22 18.39 -9.07
N GLU A 135 -12.98 18.83 -8.92
CA GLU A 135 -12.58 19.78 -7.88
C GLU A 135 -13.44 21.04 -7.90
N GLU A 136 -13.61 21.66 -9.08
CA GLU A 136 -14.43 22.86 -9.26
C GLU A 136 -15.88 22.63 -8.77
N ASN A 137 -16.52 21.55 -9.21
CA ASN A 137 -17.92 21.28 -8.84
C ASN A 137 -18.07 20.86 -7.38
N TYR A 138 -17.09 20.14 -6.80
CA TYR A 138 -17.11 19.86 -5.35
C TYR A 138 -16.96 21.15 -4.52
N ARG A 139 -16.09 22.08 -4.95
CA ARG A 139 -15.95 23.39 -4.28
C ARG A 139 -17.26 24.20 -4.36
N LEU A 140 -17.92 24.23 -5.52
CA LEU A 140 -19.23 24.84 -5.67
C LEU A 140 -20.29 24.15 -4.79
N ALA A 141 -20.22 22.83 -4.62
CA ALA A 141 -21.10 22.13 -3.68
C ALA A 141 -20.79 22.54 -2.22
N LEU A 142 -19.52 22.71 -1.84
CA LEU A 142 -19.14 23.18 -0.50
C LEU A 142 -19.55 24.63 -0.22
N GLU A 143 -19.67 25.48 -1.23
CA GLU A 143 -20.25 26.82 -1.06
C GLU A 143 -21.74 26.75 -0.65
N LEU A 144 -22.45 25.68 -1.05
CA LEU A 144 -23.86 25.45 -0.72
C LEU A 144 -24.04 24.70 0.59
N ASP A 145 -23.15 23.77 0.89
CA ASP A 145 -23.08 23.02 2.16
C ASP A 145 -21.61 22.81 2.58
N SER A 146 -21.10 23.74 3.36
CA SER A 146 -19.73 23.71 3.85
C SER A 146 -19.44 22.62 4.89
N LYS A 147 -20.47 21.86 5.33
CA LYS A 147 -20.34 20.78 6.30
C LYS A 147 -20.50 19.40 5.66
N SER A 148 -20.51 19.32 4.35
CA SER A 148 -20.56 18.03 3.65
C SER A 148 -19.21 17.30 3.73
N ALA A 149 -19.10 16.32 4.61
CA ALA A 149 -17.92 15.47 4.72
C ALA A 149 -17.59 14.78 3.38
N GLY A 150 -18.63 14.27 2.67
CA GLY A 150 -18.46 13.65 1.35
C GLY A 150 -17.91 14.61 0.29
N ALA A 151 -18.33 15.89 0.30
CA ALA A 151 -17.81 16.87 -0.65
C ALA A 151 -16.35 17.26 -0.32
N HIS A 152 -15.98 17.36 0.96
CA HIS A 152 -14.58 17.53 1.36
C HIS A 152 -13.72 16.34 0.90
N LEU A 153 -14.17 15.11 1.11
CA LEU A 153 -13.45 13.93 0.63
C LEU A 153 -13.33 13.93 -0.90
N GLY A 154 -14.41 14.35 -1.60
CA GLY A 154 -14.39 14.51 -3.06
C GLY A 154 -13.35 15.51 -3.56
N VAL A 155 -13.22 16.69 -2.90
CA VAL A 155 -12.14 17.66 -3.20
C VAL A 155 -10.78 17.04 -2.95
N ALA A 156 -10.61 16.32 -1.81
CA ALA A 156 -9.35 15.68 -1.46
C ALA A 156 -8.92 14.67 -2.52
N HIS A 157 -9.82 13.79 -2.96
CA HIS A 157 -9.53 12.83 -4.04
C HIS A 157 -9.24 13.51 -5.38
N ALA A 158 -9.98 14.58 -5.71
CA ALA A 158 -9.75 15.34 -6.94
C ALA A 158 -8.37 16.00 -6.96
N LEU A 159 -7.95 16.59 -5.84
CA LEU A 159 -6.63 17.17 -5.67
C LEU A 159 -5.52 16.11 -5.67
N ALA A 160 -5.72 14.99 -4.97
CA ALA A 160 -4.77 13.87 -4.94
C ALA A 160 -4.51 13.30 -6.34
N ARG A 161 -5.56 13.13 -7.16
CA ARG A 161 -5.41 12.70 -8.56
C ARG A 161 -4.71 13.73 -9.45
N GLN A 162 -4.63 14.97 -9.04
CA GLN A 162 -3.83 16.02 -9.68
C GLN A 162 -2.39 16.11 -9.15
N GLY A 163 -2.01 15.27 -8.18
CA GLY A 163 -0.70 15.31 -7.50
C GLY A 163 -0.55 16.45 -6.49
N LYS A 164 -1.65 17.10 -6.09
CA LYS A 164 -1.66 18.25 -5.18
C LYS A 164 -1.90 17.78 -3.73
N LEU A 165 -1.03 16.90 -3.20
CA LEU A 165 -1.25 16.25 -1.90
C LEU A 165 -1.29 17.26 -0.74
N ALA A 166 -0.46 18.28 -0.76
CA ALA A 166 -0.46 19.32 0.28
C ALA A 166 -1.78 20.10 0.36
N GLU A 167 -2.46 20.29 -0.79
CA GLU A 167 -3.78 20.91 -0.84
C GLU A 167 -4.89 19.92 -0.50
N ALA A 168 -4.71 18.62 -0.78
CA ALA A 168 -5.67 17.55 -0.47
C ALA A 168 -5.77 17.27 1.04
N ALA A 169 -4.64 17.31 1.75
CA ALA A 169 -4.54 16.93 3.16
C ALA A 169 -5.56 17.63 4.09
N PRO A 170 -5.73 18.98 4.06
CA PRO A 170 -6.72 19.66 4.89
C PRO A 170 -8.16 19.19 4.59
N HIS A 171 -8.48 18.81 3.35
CA HIS A 171 -9.81 18.31 2.97
C HIS A 171 -10.06 16.89 3.48
N PHE A 172 -9.05 15.99 3.44
CA PHE A 172 -9.14 14.68 4.09
C PHE A 172 -9.39 14.82 5.60
N ARG A 173 -8.67 15.73 6.28
CA ARG A 173 -8.85 16.00 7.72
C ARG A 173 -10.24 16.54 8.02
N GLN A 174 -10.71 17.50 7.23
CA GLN A 174 -12.04 18.09 7.41
C GLN A 174 -13.16 17.08 7.20
N ALA A 175 -13.02 16.17 6.24
CA ALA A 175 -13.98 15.08 6.04
C ALA A 175 -14.04 14.16 7.28
N ALA A 176 -12.88 13.77 7.82
CA ALA A 176 -12.80 12.93 9.02
C ALA A 176 -13.31 13.61 10.30
N GLU A 177 -13.14 14.94 10.42
CA GLU A 177 -13.68 15.72 11.54
C GLU A 177 -15.18 15.87 11.49
N LEU A 178 -15.75 16.04 10.29
CA LEU A 178 -17.18 16.21 10.08
C LEU A 178 -17.95 14.88 10.22
N ASP A 179 -17.37 13.79 9.76
CA ASP A 179 -17.97 12.45 9.87
C ASP A 179 -16.85 11.41 10.12
N PRO A 180 -16.87 10.76 11.32
CA PRO A 180 -15.90 9.72 11.67
C PRO A 180 -15.84 8.53 10.70
N ASN A 181 -16.90 8.27 9.92
CA ASN A 181 -16.90 7.22 8.89
C ASN A 181 -15.87 7.49 7.76
N TYR A 182 -15.44 8.73 7.60
CA TYR A 182 -14.41 9.12 6.63
C TYR A 182 -12.98 9.16 7.22
N ARG A 183 -12.81 8.75 8.48
CA ARG A 183 -11.50 8.76 9.14
C ARG A 183 -10.47 7.89 8.41
N ASP A 184 -10.90 6.79 7.82
CA ASP A 184 -10.01 5.91 7.04
C ASP A 184 -9.45 6.59 5.77
N GLY A 185 -10.06 7.66 5.30
CA GLY A 185 -9.49 8.51 4.25
C GLY A 185 -8.13 9.11 4.62
N LEU A 186 -7.82 9.26 5.91
CA LEU A 186 -6.49 9.69 6.36
C LEU A 186 -5.44 8.59 6.11
N LEU A 187 -5.79 7.31 6.23
CA LEU A 187 -4.88 6.21 5.89
C LEU A 187 -4.60 6.18 4.38
N GLU A 188 -5.62 6.47 3.56
CA GLU A 188 -5.40 6.66 2.12
C GLU A 188 -4.43 7.82 1.84
N LEU A 189 -4.58 8.95 2.54
CA LEU A 189 -3.65 10.07 2.43
C LEU A 189 -2.23 9.67 2.85
N ALA A 190 -2.06 8.87 3.90
CA ALA A 190 -0.75 8.37 4.32
C ALA A 190 -0.11 7.51 3.22
N ASP A 191 -0.86 6.60 2.61
CA ASP A 191 -0.40 5.79 1.48
C ASP A 191 0.00 6.66 0.26
N LEU A 192 -0.73 7.75 0.01
CA LEU A 192 -0.39 8.70 -1.05
C LEU A 192 0.92 9.44 -0.75
N TYR A 193 1.15 9.85 0.50
CA TYR A 193 2.41 10.46 0.92
C TYR A 193 3.60 9.48 0.80
N GLU A 194 3.41 8.21 1.12
CA GLU A 194 4.44 7.20 0.92
C GLU A 194 4.82 7.06 -0.57
N LYS A 195 3.80 6.96 -1.45
CA LYS A 195 4.02 6.88 -2.91
C LYS A 195 4.75 8.10 -3.46
N ASP A 196 4.49 9.27 -2.87
CA ASP A 196 5.16 10.53 -3.21
C ASP A 196 6.50 10.72 -2.49
N LYS A 197 6.99 9.71 -1.77
CA LYS A 197 8.27 9.73 -1.03
C LYS A 197 8.33 10.82 0.06
N GLN A 198 7.22 11.04 0.72
CA GLN A 198 7.07 11.94 1.86
C GLN A 198 6.80 11.12 3.15
N PRO A 199 7.79 10.37 3.66
CA PRO A 199 7.58 9.46 4.80
C PRO A 199 7.27 10.18 6.10
N ALA A 200 7.72 11.42 6.29
CA ALA A 200 7.47 12.17 7.51
C ALA A 200 5.98 12.50 7.69
N GLU A 201 5.30 12.86 6.60
CA GLU A 201 3.87 13.14 6.55
C GLU A 201 3.05 11.86 6.77
N ALA A 202 3.45 10.75 6.15
CA ALA A 202 2.82 9.46 6.36
C ALA A 202 2.95 8.98 7.81
N ILE A 203 4.15 9.06 8.40
CA ILE A 203 4.43 8.75 9.81
C ILE A 203 3.53 9.56 10.75
N ALA A 204 3.36 10.86 10.47
CA ALA A 204 2.52 11.71 11.29
C ALA A 204 1.06 11.22 11.32
N ILE A 205 0.54 10.77 10.18
CA ILE A 205 -0.82 10.26 10.07
C ILE A 205 -0.94 8.87 10.73
N TYR A 206 -0.04 7.93 10.45
CA TYR A 206 -0.13 6.59 11.05
C TYR A 206 -0.08 6.60 12.58
N ARG A 207 0.60 7.57 13.20
CA ARG A 207 0.58 7.78 14.66
C ARG A 207 -0.80 8.11 15.22
N GLU A 208 -1.73 8.62 14.38
CA GLU A 208 -3.11 8.92 14.78
C GLU A 208 -4.00 7.65 14.87
N PHE A 209 -3.48 6.47 14.43
CA PHE A 209 -4.20 5.20 14.38
C PHE A 209 -3.57 4.11 15.26
N PRO A 210 -3.43 4.32 16.59
CA PRO A 210 -2.76 3.36 17.46
C PRO A 210 -3.44 1.98 17.52
N GLU A 211 -4.77 1.93 17.29
CA GLU A 211 -5.52 0.67 17.33
C GLU A 211 -5.51 -0.09 15.98
N ASN A 212 -5.07 0.54 14.90
CA ASN A 212 -5.02 -0.08 13.57
C ASN A 212 -3.69 -0.82 13.37
N VAL A 213 -3.73 -2.16 13.39
CA VAL A 213 -2.54 -3.02 13.30
C VAL A 213 -1.75 -2.79 12.03
N ALA A 214 -2.43 -2.65 10.89
CA ALA A 214 -1.77 -2.39 9.61
C ALA A 214 -1.05 -1.02 9.62
N ALA A 215 -1.71 0.02 10.14
CA ALA A 215 -1.10 1.34 10.28
C ALA A 215 0.10 1.31 11.22
N GLN A 216 0.04 0.57 12.33
CA GLN A 216 1.16 0.42 13.26
C GLN A 216 2.32 -0.37 12.63
N GLY A 217 2.03 -1.43 11.87
CA GLY A 217 3.06 -2.14 11.10
C GLY A 217 3.76 -1.21 10.10
N ARG A 218 2.98 -0.48 9.31
CA ARG A 218 3.52 0.48 8.34
C ARG A 218 4.32 1.61 8.99
N LEU A 219 3.83 2.14 10.13
CA LEU A 219 4.57 3.12 10.92
C LEU A 219 5.95 2.58 11.35
N GLY A 220 5.98 1.35 11.86
CA GLY A 220 7.22 0.70 12.25
C GLY A 220 8.20 0.54 11.08
N GLU A 221 7.72 0.12 9.91
CA GLU A 221 8.53 -0.02 8.70
C GLU A 221 9.09 1.32 8.21
N LEU A 222 8.27 2.37 8.15
CA LEU A 222 8.72 3.70 7.77
C LEU A 222 9.77 4.27 8.75
N LEU A 223 9.59 4.00 10.04
CA LEU A 223 10.59 4.37 11.05
C LEU A 223 11.90 3.58 10.87
N LEU A 224 11.87 2.33 10.37
CA LEU A 224 13.09 1.61 9.96
C LEU A 224 13.75 2.26 8.75
N GLU A 225 12.97 2.61 7.72
CA GLU A 225 13.47 3.26 6.50
C GLU A 225 14.12 4.62 6.81
N THR A 226 13.52 5.39 7.72
CA THR A 226 14.06 6.68 8.20
C THR A 226 15.16 6.53 9.24
N ARG A 227 15.53 5.29 9.60
CA ARG A 227 16.56 4.94 10.59
C ARG A 227 16.22 5.33 12.02
N GLU A 228 14.96 5.50 12.33
CA GLU A 228 14.45 5.72 13.68
C GLU A 228 14.21 4.39 14.41
N TYR A 229 15.23 3.56 14.49
CA TYR A 229 15.14 2.14 14.89
C TYR A 229 14.49 1.93 16.25
N ALA A 230 14.91 2.71 17.25
CA ALA A 230 14.34 2.62 18.61
C ALA A 230 12.85 3.01 18.62
N GLY A 231 12.45 3.96 17.77
CA GLY A 231 11.05 4.35 17.58
C GLY A 231 10.22 3.28 16.88
N ALA A 232 10.81 2.50 15.96
CA ALA A 232 10.13 1.44 15.25
C ALA A 232 9.71 0.26 16.14
N VAL A 233 10.54 -0.09 17.15
CA VAL A 233 10.37 -1.29 17.97
C VAL A 233 8.97 -1.41 18.58
N PRO A 234 8.44 -0.44 19.36
CA PRO A 234 7.15 -0.59 20.02
C PRO A 234 5.98 -0.84 19.05
N HIS A 235 6.00 -0.19 17.90
CA HIS A 235 4.97 -0.34 16.88
C HIS A 235 5.01 -1.72 16.23
N LEU A 236 6.21 -2.23 15.94
CA LEU A 236 6.39 -3.57 15.37
C LEU A 236 6.18 -4.68 16.41
N GLU A 237 6.49 -4.45 17.69
CA GLU A 237 6.13 -5.35 18.79
C GLU A 237 4.60 -5.52 18.86
N GLU A 238 3.86 -4.42 18.79
CA GLU A 238 2.40 -4.45 18.82
C GLU A 238 1.82 -5.11 17.56
N ALA A 239 2.29 -4.75 16.37
CA ALA A 239 1.86 -5.38 15.12
C ALA A 239 2.09 -6.89 15.15
N TYR A 240 3.27 -7.34 15.57
CA TYR A 240 3.58 -8.77 15.67
C TYR A 240 2.79 -9.49 16.77
N ALA A 241 2.48 -8.81 17.88
CA ALA A 241 1.68 -9.41 18.95
C ALA A 241 0.22 -9.66 18.51
N LYS A 242 -0.36 -8.76 17.74
CA LYS A 242 -1.72 -8.89 17.22
C LYS A 242 -1.79 -9.82 16.00
N GLU A 243 -0.82 -9.73 15.10
CA GLU A 243 -0.73 -10.52 13.87
C GLU A 243 0.65 -11.16 13.72
N PRO A 244 0.90 -12.35 14.31
CA PRO A 244 2.20 -13.00 14.31
C PRO A 244 2.53 -13.70 12.97
N ASN A 245 2.34 -12.96 11.86
CA ASN A 245 2.68 -13.42 10.51
C ASN A 245 4.19 -13.30 10.23
N GLN A 246 4.63 -13.74 9.05
CA GLN A 246 6.05 -13.74 8.67
C GLN A 246 6.58 -12.32 8.47
N GLU A 247 5.79 -11.44 7.86
CA GLU A 247 6.14 -10.07 7.56
C GLU A 247 6.43 -9.26 8.83
N ASN A 248 5.49 -9.22 9.76
CA ASN A 248 5.64 -8.54 11.05
C ASN A 248 6.81 -9.12 11.86
N ARG A 249 7.03 -10.46 11.78
CA ARG A 249 8.16 -11.13 12.44
C ARG A 249 9.49 -10.65 11.91
N VAL A 250 9.64 -10.57 10.59
CA VAL A 250 10.88 -10.12 9.95
C VAL A 250 11.11 -8.64 10.20
N ALA A 251 10.08 -7.79 10.06
CA ALA A 251 10.18 -6.37 10.35
C ALA A 251 10.65 -6.10 11.79
N LEU A 252 10.05 -6.77 12.78
CA LEU A 252 10.45 -6.66 14.17
C LEU A 252 11.88 -7.16 14.40
N ALA A 253 12.26 -8.27 13.77
CA ALA A 253 13.63 -8.78 13.87
C ALA A 253 14.65 -7.78 13.30
N VAL A 254 14.33 -7.13 12.20
CA VAL A 254 15.16 -6.07 11.60
C VAL A 254 15.27 -4.87 12.54
N ALA A 255 14.16 -4.44 13.14
CA ALA A 255 14.17 -3.36 14.14
C ALA A 255 15.13 -3.66 15.29
N TYR A 256 15.02 -4.85 15.87
CA TYR A 256 15.92 -5.28 16.95
C TYR A 256 17.38 -5.39 16.52
N LEU A 257 17.66 -5.82 15.27
CA LEU A 257 19.04 -5.88 14.77
C LEU A 257 19.68 -4.50 14.73
N PHE A 258 18.99 -3.52 14.18
CA PHE A 258 19.51 -2.15 14.07
C PHE A 258 19.53 -1.42 15.39
N ASP A 259 18.62 -1.73 16.30
CA ASP A 259 18.62 -1.23 17.68
C ASP A 259 19.58 -2.02 18.61
N LYS A 260 20.40 -2.93 18.04
CA LYS A 260 21.42 -3.75 18.73
C LYS A 260 20.85 -4.69 19.80
N GLN A 261 19.57 -5.02 19.77
CA GLN A 261 18.90 -5.96 20.65
C GLN A 261 18.99 -7.41 20.12
N LEU A 262 20.22 -7.90 19.90
CA LEU A 262 20.47 -9.22 19.26
C LEU A 262 19.75 -10.38 19.96
N ASP A 263 19.61 -10.34 21.29
CA ASP A 263 18.96 -11.40 22.06
C ASP A 263 17.46 -11.52 21.73
N LYS A 264 16.82 -10.41 21.36
CA LYS A 264 15.42 -10.41 20.92
C LYS A 264 15.30 -10.75 19.44
N ALA A 265 16.27 -10.33 18.61
CA ALA A 265 16.26 -10.57 17.17
C ALA A 265 16.43 -12.06 16.82
N LEU A 266 17.37 -12.75 17.48
CA LEU A 266 17.75 -14.12 17.16
C LEU A 266 16.58 -15.11 17.13
N PRO A 267 15.70 -15.21 18.16
CA PRO A 267 14.59 -16.16 18.15
C PRO A 267 13.54 -15.83 17.07
N LEU A 268 13.40 -14.57 16.68
CA LEU A 268 12.51 -14.19 15.58
C LEU A 268 13.08 -14.62 14.23
N LEU A 269 14.38 -14.40 14.01
CA LEU A 269 15.08 -14.80 12.80
C LEU A 269 15.13 -16.32 12.63
N GLU A 270 15.34 -17.06 13.73
CA GLU A 270 15.28 -18.53 13.74
C GLU A 270 13.92 -19.02 13.23
N LYS A 271 12.83 -18.50 13.81
CA LYS A 271 11.47 -18.84 13.37
C LYS A 271 11.20 -18.40 11.93
N ALA A 272 11.74 -17.26 11.52
CA ALA A 272 11.57 -16.75 10.16
C ALA A 272 12.27 -17.65 9.12
N VAL A 273 13.51 -18.11 9.41
CA VAL A 273 14.23 -19.08 8.57
C VAL A 273 13.54 -20.43 8.54
N ALA A 274 12.96 -20.88 9.67
CA ALA A 274 12.21 -22.13 9.73
C ALA A 274 10.93 -22.08 8.89
N ALA A 275 10.24 -20.94 8.87
CA ALA A 275 9.04 -20.74 8.05
C ALA A 275 9.35 -20.66 6.55
N GLU A 276 10.46 -20.02 6.19
CA GLU A 276 10.90 -19.82 4.79
C GLU A 276 12.36 -20.29 4.59
N PRO A 277 12.62 -21.58 4.55
CA PRO A 277 14.01 -22.09 4.48
C PRO A 277 14.78 -21.70 3.22
N SER A 278 14.10 -21.32 2.14
CA SER A 278 14.67 -20.87 0.88
C SER A 278 14.87 -19.34 0.81
N ASN A 279 14.43 -18.59 1.82
CA ASN A 279 14.61 -17.15 1.85
C ASN A 279 16.06 -16.80 2.21
N TYR A 280 16.84 -16.49 1.17
CA TYR A 280 18.24 -16.16 1.29
C TYR A 280 18.48 -14.94 2.20
N ASP A 281 17.70 -13.89 2.06
CA ASP A 281 17.95 -12.62 2.73
C ASP A 281 17.71 -12.74 4.25
N VAL A 282 16.62 -13.38 4.65
CA VAL A 282 16.34 -13.68 6.07
C VAL A 282 17.42 -14.59 6.66
N ARG A 283 17.88 -15.60 5.92
CA ARG A 283 18.96 -16.49 6.36
C ARG A 283 20.27 -15.74 6.54
N MET A 284 20.60 -14.82 5.65
CA MET A 284 21.80 -13.97 5.78
C MET A 284 21.71 -13.04 7.00
N MET A 285 20.54 -12.46 7.28
CA MET A 285 20.33 -11.67 8.49
C MET A 285 20.57 -12.52 9.75
N TYR A 286 20.02 -13.74 9.78
CA TYR A 286 20.20 -14.66 10.91
C TYR A 286 21.66 -15.06 11.09
N ALA A 287 22.35 -15.42 9.99
CA ALA A 287 23.76 -15.77 10.04
C ALA A 287 24.65 -14.64 10.56
N ARG A 288 24.39 -13.41 10.13
CA ARG A 288 25.13 -12.22 10.61
C ARG A 288 24.83 -11.92 12.06
N ALA A 289 23.57 -12.01 12.50
CA ALA A 289 23.18 -11.83 13.90
C ALA A 289 23.87 -12.85 14.81
N LEU A 290 23.93 -14.12 14.41
CA LEU A 290 24.64 -15.18 15.14
C LEU A 290 26.15 -14.88 15.20
N ARG A 291 26.78 -14.47 14.11
CA ARG A 291 28.20 -14.04 14.05
C ARG A 291 28.45 -12.89 15.03
N ASP A 292 27.61 -11.88 15.02
CA ASP A 292 27.78 -10.68 15.86
C ASP A 292 27.59 -11.01 17.35
N LYS A 293 26.78 -12.04 17.66
CA LYS A 293 26.63 -12.63 18.99
C LYS A 293 27.75 -13.62 19.32
N ARG A 294 28.74 -13.80 18.43
CA ARG A 294 29.86 -14.76 18.53
C ARG A 294 29.45 -16.25 18.60
N GLN A 295 28.27 -16.56 18.10
CA GLN A 295 27.80 -17.94 17.95
C GLN A 295 28.28 -18.48 16.60
N PHE A 296 29.60 -18.72 16.48
CA PHE A 296 30.24 -19.01 15.20
C PHE A 296 29.79 -20.33 14.55
N PRO A 297 29.64 -21.47 15.25
CA PRO A 297 29.20 -22.70 14.62
C PRO A 297 27.81 -22.59 13.96
N PRO A 298 26.74 -22.12 14.65
CA PRO A 298 25.47 -21.94 13.98
C PRO A 298 25.51 -20.84 12.88
N ALA A 299 26.32 -19.80 13.03
CA ALA A 299 26.51 -18.80 11.97
C ALA A 299 27.10 -19.42 10.70
N ALA A 300 28.16 -20.24 10.82
CA ALA A 300 28.76 -20.95 9.70
C ALA A 300 27.77 -21.88 8.99
N ALA A 301 26.93 -22.60 9.75
CA ALA A 301 25.87 -23.42 9.18
C ALA A 301 24.87 -22.59 8.34
N GLN A 302 24.43 -21.44 8.86
CA GLN A 302 23.50 -20.58 8.12
C GLN A 302 24.15 -19.95 6.89
N PHE A 303 25.40 -19.49 6.96
CA PHE A 303 26.13 -18.99 5.80
C PHE A 303 26.35 -20.08 4.74
N SER A 304 26.65 -21.30 5.14
CA SER A 304 26.81 -22.44 4.21
C SER A 304 25.50 -22.73 3.46
N GLU A 305 24.37 -22.74 4.15
CA GLU A 305 23.07 -22.89 3.50
C GLU A 305 22.71 -21.69 2.62
N ALA A 306 23.05 -20.47 3.01
CA ALA A 306 22.90 -19.28 2.17
C ALA A 306 23.74 -19.37 0.88
N ALA A 307 24.98 -19.85 1.00
CA ALA A 307 25.85 -20.10 -0.15
C ALA A 307 25.32 -21.19 -1.09
N ARG A 308 24.60 -22.19 -0.55
CA ARG A 308 23.91 -23.20 -1.34
C ARG A 308 22.71 -22.62 -2.11
N LEU A 309 21.96 -21.70 -1.49
CA LEU A 309 20.82 -21.03 -2.12
C LEU A 309 21.23 -20.07 -3.24
N LYS A 310 22.30 -19.27 -3.01
CA LYS A 310 22.86 -18.34 -4.00
C LYS A 310 24.38 -18.57 -4.17
N PRO A 311 24.80 -19.60 -4.90
CA PRO A 311 26.22 -19.99 -4.97
C PRO A 311 27.09 -18.97 -5.72
N ALA A 312 26.52 -18.09 -6.52
CA ALA A 312 27.22 -17.03 -7.24
C ALA A 312 27.39 -15.74 -6.41
N GLU A 313 26.83 -15.68 -5.20
CA GLU A 313 26.90 -14.49 -4.35
C GLU A 313 28.24 -14.47 -3.58
N ALA A 314 29.20 -13.73 -4.09
CA ALA A 314 30.57 -13.69 -3.58
C ALA A 314 30.65 -13.27 -2.10
N LYS A 315 29.81 -12.31 -1.69
CA LYS A 315 29.79 -11.79 -0.32
C LYS A 315 29.45 -12.86 0.72
N THR A 316 28.57 -13.81 0.37
CA THR A 316 28.22 -14.93 1.25
C THR A 316 29.43 -15.81 1.56
N TRP A 317 30.22 -16.12 0.53
CA TRP A 317 31.45 -16.90 0.70
C TRP A 317 32.50 -16.15 1.52
N SER A 318 32.59 -14.82 1.35
CA SER A 318 33.46 -13.97 2.16
C SER A 318 33.03 -13.96 3.63
N ASP A 319 31.72 -13.78 3.92
CA ASP A 319 31.18 -13.82 5.29
C ASP A 319 31.40 -15.22 5.93
N LEU A 320 31.19 -16.32 5.18
CA LEU A 320 31.47 -17.69 5.60
C LEU A 320 32.95 -17.88 5.94
N GLY A 321 33.85 -17.45 5.05
CA GLY A 321 35.28 -17.52 5.27
C GLY A 321 35.71 -16.81 6.55
N GLY A 322 35.15 -15.64 6.83
CA GLY A 322 35.40 -14.89 8.06
C GLY A 322 34.97 -15.64 9.33
N VAL A 323 33.80 -16.26 9.30
CA VAL A 323 33.31 -17.04 10.46
C VAL A 323 34.13 -18.31 10.66
N LEU A 324 34.48 -19.03 9.61
CA LEU A 324 35.35 -20.21 9.69
C LEU A 324 36.75 -19.87 10.21
N TYR A 325 37.29 -18.69 9.85
CA TYR A 325 38.52 -18.16 10.45
C TYR A 325 38.39 -17.97 11.96
N MET A 326 37.26 -17.42 12.44
CA MET A 326 37.01 -17.25 13.88
C MET A 326 36.85 -18.58 14.63
N MET A 327 36.50 -19.65 13.92
CA MET A 327 36.46 -21.03 14.43
C MET A 327 37.80 -21.75 14.32
N GLU A 328 38.82 -21.10 13.77
CA GLU A 328 40.14 -21.67 13.48
C GLU A 328 40.09 -22.84 12.46
N ASP A 329 38.99 -22.98 11.72
CA ASP A 329 38.91 -23.93 10.60
C ASP A 329 39.56 -23.31 9.36
N TYR A 330 40.90 -23.24 9.41
CA TYR A 330 41.69 -22.59 8.39
C TYR A 330 41.56 -23.20 6.99
N PRO A 331 41.47 -24.54 6.83
CA PRO A 331 41.30 -25.14 5.51
C PRO A 331 39.99 -24.74 4.83
N GLN A 332 38.87 -24.83 5.54
CA GLN A 332 37.57 -24.46 5.00
C GLN A 332 37.43 -22.95 4.80
N SER A 333 38.00 -22.14 5.70
CA SER A 333 38.04 -20.69 5.59
C SER A 333 38.78 -20.27 4.31
N LEU A 334 39.93 -20.87 4.02
CA LEU A 334 40.72 -20.61 2.79
C LEU A 334 39.89 -20.95 1.55
N ALA A 335 39.27 -22.10 1.51
CA ALA A 335 38.42 -22.53 0.41
C ALA A 335 37.22 -21.56 0.16
N ALA A 336 36.61 -21.05 1.23
CA ALA A 336 35.55 -20.06 1.13
C ALA A 336 36.05 -18.71 0.56
N PHE A 337 37.22 -18.20 1.02
CA PHE A 337 37.82 -17.00 0.46
C PHE A 337 38.26 -17.19 -0.99
N ASP A 338 38.75 -18.38 -1.37
CA ASP A 338 39.09 -18.71 -2.76
C ASP A 338 37.85 -18.67 -3.65
N LYS A 339 36.72 -19.16 -3.16
CA LYS A 339 35.43 -19.10 -3.87
C LYS A 339 34.93 -17.67 -4.01
N ALA A 340 34.99 -16.86 -2.93
CA ALA A 340 34.62 -15.44 -2.97
C ALA A 340 35.42 -14.69 -4.01
N ARG A 341 36.75 -14.90 -4.04
CA ARG A 341 37.66 -14.29 -5.01
C ARG A 341 37.35 -14.71 -6.45
N ALA A 342 37.09 -15.99 -6.67
CA ALA A 342 36.72 -16.50 -8.00
C ALA A 342 35.41 -15.88 -8.53
N LEU A 343 34.56 -15.40 -7.64
CA LEU A 343 33.31 -14.69 -7.94
C LEU A 343 33.48 -13.15 -7.97
N GLY A 344 34.69 -12.64 -7.84
CA GLY A 344 34.98 -11.20 -7.95
C GLY A 344 35.06 -10.44 -6.63
N GLU A 345 34.93 -11.07 -5.47
CA GLU A 345 35.09 -10.43 -4.17
C GLU A 345 36.58 -10.35 -3.77
N ASP A 346 37.32 -9.49 -4.46
CA ASP A 346 38.77 -9.31 -4.28
C ASP A 346 39.03 -8.09 -3.37
N THR A 347 38.80 -8.23 -2.05
CA THR A 347 38.94 -7.14 -1.08
C THR A 347 40.23 -7.21 -0.28
N PRO A 348 40.78 -6.04 0.18
CA PRO A 348 41.95 -6.04 1.06
C PRO A 348 41.76 -6.89 2.30
N GLY A 349 40.58 -6.83 2.94
CA GLY A 349 40.24 -7.59 4.15
C GLY A 349 40.36 -9.10 3.93
N ASN A 350 39.83 -9.59 2.80
CA ASN A 350 39.93 -11.01 2.44
C ASN A 350 41.39 -11.44 2.21
N TRP A 351 42.22 -10.61 1.56
CA TRP A 351 43.65 -10.88 1.38
C TRP A 351 44.41 -10.90 2.70
N PHE A 352 44.08 -9.99 3.63
CA PHE A 352 44.73 -9.98 4.94
C PHE A 352 44.40 -11.25 5.75
N LEU A 353 43.13 -11.65 5.84
CA LEU A 353 42.74 -12.88 6.50
C LEU A 353 43.34 -14.12 5.83
N ARG A 354 43.31 -14.16 4.49
CA ARG A 354 43.95 -15.22 3.71
C ARG A 354 45.45 -15.34 4.02
N ALA A 355 46.17 -14.21 4.13
CA ALA A 355 47.58 -14.20 4.45
C ALA A 355 47.84 -14.81 5.83
N ILE A 356 47.06 -14.42 6.83
CA ILE A 356 47.14 -14.99 8.19
C ILE A 356 46.88 -16.50 8.18
N ILE A 357 45.81 -16.93 7.47
CA ILE A 357 45.43 -18.35 7.36
C ILE A 357 46.61 -19.17 6.74
N LEU A 358 47.14 -18.72 5.61
CA LEU A 358 48.25 -19.39 4.93
C LEU A 358 49.51 -19.46 5.80
N ASP A 359 49.74 -18.40 6.58
CA ASP A 359 50.84 -18.35 7.53
C ASP A 359 50.64 -19.34 8.69
N LYS A 360 49.44 -19.42 9.26
CA LYS A 360 49.08 -20.44 10.26
C LYS A 360 49.18 -21.87 9.74
N LEU A 361 48.91 -22.07 8.45
CA LEU A 361 49.07 -23.35 7.77
C LEU A 361 50.53 -23.62 7.33
N HIS A 362 51.50 -22.78 7.73
CA HIS A 362 52.90 -22.86 7.36
C HIS A 362 53.18 -22.85 5.86
N GLN A 363 52.28 -22.27 5.08
CA GLN A 363 52.46 -22.09 3.62
C GLN A 363 53.21 -20.78 3.34
N VAL A 364 54.50 -20.77 3.62
CA VAL A 364 55.34 -19.57 3.70
C VAL A 364 55.29 -18.71 2.42
N LYS A 365 55.46 -19.30 1.23
CA LYS A 365 55.47 -18.55 -0.02
C LYS A 365 54.07 -17.99 -0.35
N PRO A 366 53.00 -18.77 -0.34
CA PRO A 366 51.65 -18.24 -0.55
C PRO A 366 51.24 -17.17 0.48
N ALA A 367 51.63 -17.31 1.76
CA ALA A 367 51.39 -16.32 2.80
C ALA A 367 52.06 -14.98 2.48
N LEU A 368 53.31 -15.00 2.08
CA LEU A 368 54.07 -13.81 1.68
C LEU A 368 53.40 -13.09 0.51
N GLU A 369 53.04 -13.84 -0.54
CA GLU A 369 52.32 -13.29 -1.71
C GLU A 369 50.99 -12.64 -1.31
N ALA A 370 50.25 -13.28 -0.42
CA ALA A 370 48.97 -12.74 0.08
C ALA A 370 49.15 -11.46 0.92
N TYR A 371 50.15 -11.38 1.82
CA TYR A 371 50.48 -10.15 2.53
C TYR A 371 50.91 -9.02 1.59
N GLN A 372 51.73 -9.31 0.57
CA GLN A 372 52.13 -8.33 -0.43
C GLN A 372 50.91 -7.82 -1.23
N ARG A 373 50.00 -8.70 -1.60
CA ARG A 373 48.78 -8.34 -2.30
C ARG A 373 47.88 -7.43 -1.44
N PHE A 374 47.69 -7.79 -0.16
CA PHE A 374 47.00 -6.93 0.79
C PHE A 374 47.62 -5.53 0.85
N LEU A 375 48.94 -5.43 1.02
CA LEU A 375 49.64 -4.16 1.13
C LEU A 375 49.51 -3.31 -0.12
N SER A 376 49.49 -3.93 -1.31
CA SER A 376 49.29 -3.21 -2.58
C SER A 376 47.89 -2.63 -2.74
N MET A 377 46.87 -3.24 -2.10
CA MET A 377 45.46 -2.84 -2.18
C MET A 377 45.05 -1.89 -1.07
N SER A 378 45.64 -2.00 0.11
CA SER A 378 45.20 -1.26 1.32
C SER A 378 45.58 0.24 1.23
N GLN A 379 46.75 0.57 0.72
CA GLN A 379 47.22 1.94 0.42
C GLN A 379 46.99 2.94 1.57
N GLY A 380 47.31 2.55 2.79
CA GLY A 380 47.19 3.40 4.00
C GLY A 380 45.80 3.42 4.65
N LYS A 381 44.81 2.70 4.09
CA LYS A 381 43.45 2.67 4.66
C LYS A 381 43.31 1.84 5.93
N SER A 382 44.29 0.98 6.24
CA SER A 382 44.28 0.08 7.40
C SER A 382 45.68 0.04 8.07
N PRO A 383 46.13 1.13 8.69
CA PRO A 383 47.53 1.29 9.12
C PRO A 383 48.02 0.20 10.07
N ASP A 384 47.20 -0.26 11.02
CA ASP A 384 47.57 -1.31 11.98
C ASP A 384 47.75 -2.67 11.30
N GLN A 385 46.82 -3.03 10.41
CA GLN A 385 46.91 -4.27 9.63
C GLN A 385 48.07 -4.22 8.66
N GLU A 386 48.33 -3.08 8.03
CA GLU A 386 49.48 -2.88 7.15
C GLU A 386 50.79 -3.01 7.91
N PHE A 387 50.87 -2.45 9.12
CA PHE A 387 52.05 -2.62 9.97
C PHE A 387 52.30 -4.12 10.28
N GLN A 388 51.27 -4.84 10.73
CA GLN A 388 51.36 -6.28 10.99
C GLN A 388 51.76 -7.06 9.74
N ALA A 389 51.17 -6.78 8.59
CA ALA A 389 51.45 -7.43 7.33
C ALA A 389 52.91 -7.19 6.88
N ARG A 390 53.43 -5.95 6.99
CA ARG A 390 54.82 -5.62 6.66
C ARG A 390 55.81 -6.35 7.55
N GLN A 391 55.55 -6.42 8.85
CA GLN A 391 56.44 -7.13 9.77
C GLN A 391 56.44 -8.64 9.46
N ARG A 392 55.26 -9.23 9.24
CA ARG A 392 55.16 -10.65 8.97
C ARG A 392 55.76 -11.01 7.59
N ALA A 393 55.53 -10.21 6.57
CA ALA A 393 56.09 -10.38 5.24
C ALA A 393 57.66 -10.38 5.27
N ARG A 394 58.29 -9.49 6.06
CA ARG A 394 59.75 -9.48 6.25
C ARG A 394 60.29 -10.76 6.89
N ILE A 395 59.54 -11.33 7.85
CA ILE A 395 59.96 -12.58 8.49
C ILE A 395 59.87 -13.74 7.48
N LEU A 396 58.74 -13.86 6.79
CA LEU A 396 58.51 -14.91 5.78
C LEU A 396 59.51 -14.81 4.63
N GLN A 397 59.89 -13.59 4.20
CA GLN A 397 60.92 -13.38 3.18
C GLN A 397 62.26 -13.97 3.63
N ARG A 398 62.68 -13.70 4.89
CA ARG A 398 63.94 -14.25 5.45
C ARG A 398 63.87 -15.77 5.63
N GLU A 399 62.72 -16.35 5.90
CA GLU A 399 62.52 -17.79 5.99
C GLU A 399 62.73 -18.46 4.62
N LEU A 400 62.26 -17.82 3.54
CA LEU A 400 62.40 -18.31 2.17
C LEU A 400 63.88 -18.21 1.69
N GLU A 401 64.61 -17.17 2.11
CA GLU A 401 66.03 -16.97 1.74
C GLU A 401 66.97 -17.97 2.45
N LYS A 402 66.52 -18.58 3.57
CA LYS A 402 67.28 -19.58 4.33
C LYS A 402 67.06 -21.01 3.85
N ARG A 403 66.05 -21.24 3.05
CA ARG A 403 65.72 -22.56 2.45
C ARG A 403 66.38 -22.70 1.07
#